data_9a4e0cd83aef230e357563bd1c978911
#
_entry.id   9a4e0cd83aef230e357563bd1c978911
#
_cell.length_a   1.000
_cell.length_b   1.000
_cell.length_c   1.000
_cell.angle_alpha   90.00
_cell.angle_beta   90.00
_cell.angle_gamma   90.00
#
_symmetry.space_group_name_H-M   'P 1'
#
loop_
_entity.id
_entity.type
_entity.pdbx_description
1 polymer ?
#
loop_
_entity_poly.entity_id
_entity_poly.type
_entity_poly.pdbx_seq_one_letter_code
_entity_poly.pdbx_strand_id
1 'polypeptide(L)'
;MKIHQKIIIVTLLQILFFSDKGWAEPIPIFVSIIPQKYFVERIGGNDVTVEVMVKPGESPATFNPNPKKMSRLANSKLYFSIGVPFERIWISRLKAIHPDLQFISLHNKSSNPRDEHDPHIWLSPLLAKKMLAEIEAALSKAKPERAEFFKMNSINLAQELDILDQEIRDIIATAKSRNFMVFHP
;
A
#
# COMPACT_ATOMS: atom_id res chain seq x y z
N MET A 1 -39.09 -28.72 -35.05
CA MET A 1 -39.37 -27.96 -33.83
C MET A 1 -38.46 -28.30 -32.63
N LYS A 2 -38.00 -29.54 -32.43
CA LYS A 2 -37.23 -29.95 -31.22
C LYS A 2 -35.74 -29.57 -31.22
N ILE A 3 -35.08 -29.39 -32.37
CA ILE A 3 -33.63 -29.04 -32.44
C ILE A 3 -33.39 -27.57 -32.13
N HIS A 4 -34.20 -26.65 -32.67
CA HIS A 4 -34.07 -25.22 -32.42
C HIS A 4 -34.29 -24.84 -30.96
N GLN A 5 -35.23 -25.52 -30.25
CA GLN A 5 -35.44 -25.31 -28.81
C GLN A 5 -34.24 -25.76 -27.97
N LYS A 6 -33.57 -26.87 -28.33
CA LYS A 6 -32.34 -27.31 -27.61
C LYS A 6 -31.18 -26.36 -27.82
N ILE A 7 -31.00 -25.80 -29.03
CA ILE A 7 -29.96 -24.82 -29.33
C ILE A 7 -30.20 -23.54 -28.53
N ILE A 8 -31.41 -23.02 -28.46
CA ILE A 8 -31.75 -21.81 -27.69
C ILE A 8 -31.50 -22.01 -26.19
N ILE A 9 -31.83 -23.17 -25.62
CA ILE A 9 -31.60 -23.48 -24.22
C ILE A 9 -30.11 -23.56 -23.91
N VAL A 10 -29.30 -24.18 -24.78
CA VAL A 10 -27.83 -24.25 -24.57
C VAL A 10 -27.18 -22.89 -24.69
N THR A 11 -27.63 -22.02 -25.61
CA THR A 11 -27.12 -20.66 -25.76
C THR A 11 -27.53 -19.78 -24.60
N LEU A 12 -28.74 -19.90 -24.06
CA LEU A 12 -29.17 -19.20 -22.83
C LEU A 12 -28.39 -19.68 -21.59
N LEU A 13 -28.11 -20.96 -21.47
CA LEU A 13 -27.31 -21.51 -20.38
C LEU A 13 -25.85 -20.99 -20.40
N GLN A 14 -25.26 -20.83 -21.60
CA GLN A 14 -23.92 -20.26 -21.74
C GLN A 14 -23.88 -18.77 -21.38
N ILE A 15 -24.94 -18.00 -21.64
CA ILE A 15 -25.02 -16.58 -21.26
C ILE A 15 -25.13 -16.42 -19.73
N LEU A 16 -25.80 -17.34 -19.02
CA LEU A 16 -25.90 -17.33 -17.57
C LEU A 16 -24.59 -17.64 -16.85
N PHE A 17 -23.66 -18.37 -17.47
CA PHE A 17 -22.33 -18.63 -16.92
C PHE A 17 -21.32 -17.50 -17.14
N PHE A 18 -21.63 -16.49 -17.98
CA PHE A 18 -20.74 -15.35 -18.21
C PHE A 18 -21.10 -14.11 -17.38
N SER A 19 -22.09 -14.18 -16.51
CA SER A 19 -22.67 -13.02 -15.82
C SER A 19 -22.31 -12.92 -14.35
N ASP A 20 -21.08 -13.25 -13.92
CA ASP A 20 -20.60 -12.83 -12.61
C ASP A 20 -19.07 -12.68 -12.59
N LYS A 21 -18.54 -11.78 -13.40
CA LYS A 21 -17.38 -11.01 -12.92
C LYS A 21 -17.90 -9.91 -11.99
N GLY A 22 -18.50 -10.32 -10.89
CA GLY A 22 -18.73 -9.42 -9.79
C GLY A 22 -17.41 -8.72 -9.48
N TRP A 23 -17.39 -7.41 -9.54
CA TRP A 23 -16.24 -6.61 -9.10
C TRP A 23 -16.07 -6.96 -7.64
N ALA A 24 -15.10 -7.84 -7.35
CA ALA A 24 -14.80 -8.18 -5.97
C ALA A 24 -14.49 -6.88 -5.23
N GLU A 25 -15.12 -6.69 -4.07
CA GLU A 25 -14.99 -5.46 -3.30
C GLU A 25 -13.53 -5.07 -3.11
N PRO A 26 -13.22 -3.76 -3.15
CA PRO A 26 -11.88 -3.28 -2.88
C PRO A 26 -11.40 -3.73 -1.50
N ILE A 27 -10.12 -4.09 -1.38
CA ILE A 27 -9.49 -4.44 -0.10
C ILE A 27 -9.45 -3.19 0.77
N PRO A 28 -10.11 -3.14 1.93
CA PRO A 28 -10.01 -2.02 2.86
C PRO A 28 -8.67 -2.07 3.60
N ILE A 29 -7.90 -0.98 3.51
CA ILE A 29 -6.52 -0.87 3.98
C ILE A 29 -6.36 0.37 4.83
N PHE A 30 -5.61 0.27 5.92
CA PHE A 30 -5.06 1.41 6.63
C PHE A 30 -3.56 1.54 6.42
N VAL A 31 -3.10 2.78 6.37
CA VAL A 31 -1.68 3.14 6.38
C VAL A 31 -1.43 4.15 7.50
N SER A 32 -0.21 4.20 8.02
CA SER A 32 0.12 5.12 9.11
C SER A 32 0.15 6.58 8.66
N ILE A 33 0.74 6.86 7.51
CA ILE A 33 0.95 8.22 6.99
C ILE A 33 0.63 8.34 5.50
N ILE A 34 0.41 9.56 5.06
CA ILE A 34 -0.03 9.88 3.68
C ILE A 34 0.90 9.33 2.59
N PRO A 35 2.24 9.42 2.69
CA PRO A 35 3.11 8.89 1.64
C PRO A 35 2.86 7.41 1.31
N GLN A 36 2.57 6.58 2.32
CA GLN A 36 2.26 5.17 2.11
C GLN A 36 0.99 4.96 1.27
N LYS A 37 -0.01 5.83 1.44
CA LYS A 37 -1.26 5.77 0.66
C LYS A 37 -0.98 5.84 -0.84
N TYR A 38 -0.11 6.76 -1.26
CA TYR A 38 0.28 6.89 -2.66
C TYR A 38 0.80 5.55 -3.23
N PHE A 39 1.75 4.90 -2.57
CA PHE A 39 2.33 3.65 -3.04
C PHE A 39 1.30 2.51 -3.08
N VAL A 40 0.46 2.39 -2.05
CA VAL A 40 -0.57 1.35 -1.99
C VAL A 40 -1.61 1.55 -3.10
N GLU A 41 -2.07 2.78 -3.34
CA GLU A 41 -3.03 3.10 -4.41
C GLU A 41 -2.44 2.92 -5.81
N ARG A 42 -1.15 3.26 -5.99
CA ARG A 42 -0.46 3.04 -7.28
C ARG A 42 -0.35 1.56 -7.64
N ILE A 43 -0.13 0.69 -6.66
CA ILE A 43 -0.05 -0.76 -6.89
C ILE A 43 -1.44 -1.38 -6.96
N GLY A 44 -2.32 -1.03 -6.02
CA GLY A 44 -3.63 -1.65 -5.87
C GLY A 44 -4.69 -1.17 -6.87
N GLY A 45 -4.57 0.05 -7.38
CA GLY A 45 -5.57 0.67 -8.27
C GLY A 45 -6.97 0.67 -7.63
N ASN A 46 -7.97 0.29 -8.41
CA ASN A 46 -9.37 0.20 -7.96
C ASN A 46 -9.66 -1.02 -7.06
N ASP A 47 -8.69 -1.90 -6.87
CA ASP A 47 -8.83 -3.08 -6.02
C ASP A 47 -8.54 -2.81 -4.54
N VAL A 48 -8.25 -1.56 -4.17
CA VAL A 48 -7.97 -1.13 -2.80
C VAL A 48 -8.74 0.12 -2.41
N THR A 49 -9.07 0.24 -1.12
CA THR A 49 -9.55 1.49 -0.51
C THR A 49 -8.64 1.82 0.65
N VAL A 50 -7.94 2.95 0.59
CA VAL A 50 -6.87 3.28 1.54
C VAL A 50 -7.26 4.44 2.44
N GLU A 51 -7.30 4.20 3.74
CA GLU A 51 -7.42 5.21 4.78
C GLU A 51 -6.09 5.47 5.49
N VAL A 52 -5.91 6.72 5.94
CA VAL A 52 -4.68 7.16 6.62
C VAL A 52 -4.93 7.36 8.11
N MET A 53 -4.04 6.82 8.93
CA MET A 53 -4.11 6.98 10.38
C MET A 53 -3.85 8.43 10.79
N VAL A 54 -2.71 8.98 10.41
CA VAL A 54 -2.30 10.37 10.70
C VAL A 54 -2.67 11.25 9.51
N LYS A 55 -3.63 12.16 9.71
CA LYS A 55 -4.12 13.08 8.66
C LYS A 55 -3.18 14.26 8.45
N PRO A 56 -3.35 15.02 7.33
CA PRO A 56 -2.68 16.30 7.17
C PRO A 56 -2.89 17.22 8.37
N GLY A 57 -1.81 17.82 8.87
CA GLY A 57 -1.83 18.70 10.03
C GLY A 57 -1.73 17.99 11.39
N GLU A 58 -1.84 16.66 11.45
CA GLU A 58 -1.56 15.87 12.65
C GLU A 58 -0.08 15.44 12.66
N SER A 59 0.53 15.39 13.85
CA SER A 59 1.92 14.95 14.01
C SER A 59 2.00 13.47 14.34
N PRO A 60 2.76 12.67 13.58
CA PRO A 60 2.99 11.25 13.91
C PRO A 60 3.65 11.03 15.27
N ALA A 61 4.33 12.04 15.81
CA ALA A 61 5.00 11.94 17.13
C ALA A 61 4.02 11.99 18.30
N THR A 62 2.92 12.75 18.16
CA THR A 62 1.94 12.99 19.24
C THR A 62 0.55 12.42 18.91
N PHE A 63 0.43 11.70 17.80
CA PHE A 63 -0.85 11.18 17.33
C PHE A 63 -1.47 10.17 18.30
N ASN A 64 -2.78 10.33 18.52
CA ASN A 64 -3.59 9.44 19.32
C ASN A 64 -4.88 9.10 18.55
N PRO A 65 -5.12 7.83 18.19
CA PRO A 65 -6.31 7.46 17.45
C PRO A 65 -7.60 7.73 18.20
N ASN A 66 -8.55 8.37 17.57
CA ASN A 66 -9.89 8.58 18.15
C ASN A 66 -10.80 7.36 17.92
N PRO A 67 -11.90 7.21 18.71
CA PRO A 67 -12.80 6.05 18.62
C PRO A 67 -13.38 5.82 17.22
N LYS A 68 -13.70 6.88 16.48
CA LYS A 68 -14.25 6.79 15.12
C LYS A 68 -13.22 6.17 14.15
N LYS A 69 -11.94 6.52 14.29
CA LYS A 69 -10.86 5.97 13.48
C LYS A 69 -10.61 4.49 13.83
N MET A 70 -10.69 4.16 15.12
CA MET A 70 -10.60 2.78 15.60
C MET A 70 -11.72 1.90 15.05
N SER A 71 -12.95 2.39 15.04
CA SER A 71 -14.09 1.68 14.45
C SER A 71 -13.92 1.40 12.95
N ARG A 72 -13.35 2.35 12.20
CA ARG A 72 -13.06 2.12 10.77
C ARG A 72 -11.93 1.12 10.53
N LEU A 73 -10.90 1.17 11.38
CA LEU A 73 -9.80 0.22 11.34
C LEU A 73 -10.30 -1.23 11.53
N ALA A 74 -11.32 -1.43 12.34
CA ALA A 74 -11.91 -2.74 12.59
C ALA A 74 -12.45 -3.44 11.32
N ASN A 75 -12.83 -2.65 10.30
CA ASN A 75 -13.32 -3.17 9.02
C ASN A 75 -12.20 -3.36 7.98
N SER A 76 -10.95 -3.09 8.34
CA SER A 76 -9.82 -3.22 7.41
C SER A 76 -9.20 -4.61 7.44
N LYS A 77 -8.62 -5.01 6.31
CA LYS A 77 -7.92 -6.29 6.16
C LYS A 77 -6.42 -6.17 6.37
N LEU A 78 -5.85 -5.06 5.93
CA LEU A 78 -4.41 -4.82 5.96
C LEU A 78 -4.10 -3.49 6.66
N TYR A 79 -3.00 -3.47 7.40
CA TYR A 79 -2.40 -2.27 7.97
C TYR A 79 -0.92 -2.20 7.59
N PHE A 80 -0.52 -1.17 6.86
CA PHE A 80 0.89 -0.93 6.56
C PHE A 80 1.48 0.07 7.54
N SER A 81 2.44 -0.39 8.35
CA SER A 81 3.23 0.44 9.25
C SER A 81 4.57 0.84 8.61
N ILE A 82 5.21 1.89 9.13
CA ILE A 82 6.46 2.44 8.58
C ILE A 82 7.49 2.83 9.65
N GLY A 83 7.20 2.62 10.93
CA GLY A 83 8.13 2.92 12.03
C GLY A 83 7.95 4.30 12.65
N VAL A 84 6.89 5.05 12.34
CA VAL A 84 6.63 6.36 12.98
C VAL A 84 6.35 6.24 14.48
N PRO A 85 6.63 7.29 15.28
CA PRO A 85 6.65 7.17 16.75
C PRO A 85 5.38 6.64 17.40
N PHE A 86 4.17 7.02 16.93
CA PHE A 86 2.93 6.54 17.52
C PHE A 86 2.75 5.02 17.39
N GLU A 87 3.31 4.41 16.37
CA GLU A 87 3.21 2.97 16.13
C GLU A 87 3.82 2.14 17.25
N ARG A 88 4.89 2.63 17.89
CA ARG A 88 5.54 1.95 19.01
C ARG A 88 4.58 1.70 20.17
N ILE A 89 3.65 2.62 20.39
CA ILE A 89 2.66 2.54 21.47
C ILE A 89 1.43 1.77 21.01
N TRP A 90 0.99 2.02 19.77
CA TRP A 90 -0.32 1.61 19.30
C TRP A 90 -0.35 0.26 18.60
N ILE A 91 0.68 -0.17 17.87
CA ILE A 91 0.62 -1.41 17.09
C ILE A 91 0.30 -2.62 17.94
N SER A 92 0.94 -2.78 19.11
CA SER A 92 0.65 -3.93 20.00
C SER A 92 -0.80 -3.92 20.49
N ARG A 93 -1.34 -2.74 20.80
CA ARG A 93 -2.74 -2.57 21.23
C ARG A 93 -3.70 -2.86 20.08
N LEU A 94 -3.40 -2.35 18.86
CA LEU A 94 -4.20 -2.57 17.67
C LEU A 94 -4.26 -4.06 17.31
N LYS A 95 -3.13 -4.77 17.38
CA LYS A 95 -3.08 -6.23 17.17
C LYS A 95 -3.92 -7.01 18.18
N ALA A 96 -3.92 -6.57 19.43
CA ALA A 96 -4.71 -7.24 20.48
C ALA A 96 -6.22 -7.03 20.29
N ILE A 97 -6.63 -5.85 19.81
CA ILE A 97 -8.05 -5.50 19.60
C ILE A 97 -8.58 -6.04 18.26
N HIS A 98 -7.71 -6.15 17.23
CA HIS A 98 -8.05 -6.53 15.86
C HIS A 98 -7.19 -7.73 15.42
N PRO A 99 -7.45 -8.97 15.91
CA PRO A 99 -6.63 -10.13 15.63
C PRO A 99 -6.64 -10.55 14.15
N ASP A 100 -7.70 -10.23 13.41
CA ASP A 100 -7.85 -10.56 11.98
C ASP A 100 -7.19 -9.52 11.06
N LEU A 101 -6.79 -8.37 11.59
CA LEU A 101 -6.09 -7.34 10.84
C LEU A 101 -4.63 -7.73 10.62
N GLN A 102 -4.22 -7.87 9.37
CA GLN A 102 -2.83 -8.20 9.04
C GLN A 102 -1.97 -6.94 9.08
N PHE A 103 -0.94 -6.93 9.93
CA PHE A 103 0.04 -5.85 10.04
C PHE A 103 1.29 -6.19 9.21
N ILE A 104 1.59 -5.32 8.25
CA ILE A 104 2.76 -5.41 7.38
C ILE A 104 3.67 -4.22 7.69
N SER A 105 4.91 -4.49 8.05
CA SER A 105 5.90 -3.44 8.26
C SER A 105 6.59 -3.11 6.95
N LEU A 106 6.48 -1.86 6.51
CA LEU A 106 7.23 -1.33 5.37
C LEU A 106 8.59 -0.77 5.80
N HIS A 107 8.81 -0.67 7.10
CA HIS A 107 10.08 -0.18 7.62
C HIS A 107 11.23 -1.11 7.21
N ASN A 108 12.25 -0.51 6.61
CA ASN A 108 13.44 -1.26 6.20
C ASN A 108 14.22 -1.69 7.46
N LYS A 109 14.37 -2.99 7.64
CA LYS A 109 15.36 -3.53 8.59
C LYS A 109 16.73 -3.33 7.99
N SER A 110 17.27 -2.13 8.11
CA SER A 110 18.65 -1.85 7.72
C SER A 110 19.60 -2.60 8.66
N SER A 111 20.68 -3.13 8.10
CA SER A 111 21.81 -3.62 8.89
C SER A 111 22.62 -2.50 9.56
N ASN A 112 22.33 -1.24 9.22
CA ASN A 112 22.94 -0.07 9.82
C ASN A 112 22.07 0.45 10.98
N PRO A 113 22.57 0.46 12.22
CA PRO A 113 21.83 0.95 13.39
C PRO A 113 21.35 2.40 13.29
N ARG A 114 22.00 3.24 12.47
CA ARG A 114 21.59 4.63 12.24
C ARG A 114 20.31 4.72 11.40
N ASP A 115 20.08 3.77 10.50
CA ASP A 115 18.94 3.74 9.61
C ASP A 115 17.75 3.00 10.25
N GLU A 116 17.99 2.23 11.32
CA GLU A 116 16.97 1.38 11.97
C GLU A 116 15.82 2.21 12.60
N HIS A 117 16.05 3.50 12.84
CA HIS A 117 15.08 4.38 13.51
C HIS A 117 14.51 5.47 12.61
N ASP A 118 14.99 5.60 11.36
CA ASP A 118 14.51 6.60 10.42
C ASP A 118 13.30 6.07 9.62
N PRO A 119 12.08 6.59 9.86
CA PRO A 119 10.90 6.17 9.14
C PRO A 119 10.81 6.76 7.72
N HIS A 120 11.67 7.74 7.36
CA HIS A 120 11.54 8.55 6.13
C HIS A 120 12.01 7.81 4.85
N ILE A 121 11.86 6.50 4.82
CA ILE A 121 12.32 5.64 3.72
C ILE A 121 11.66 5.98 2.37
N TRP A 122 10.47 6.58 2.36
CA TRP A 122 9.78 7.01 1.14
C TRP A 122 10.46 8.19 0.42
N LEU A 123 11.39 8.89 1.09
CA LEU A 123 12.16 9.99 0.48
C LEU A 123 13.35 9.48 -0.36
N SER A 124 13.70 8.20 -0.26
CA SER A 124 14.72 7.56 -1.06
C SER A 124 14.09 6.66 -2.12
N PRO A 125 14.26 6.93 -3.42
CA PRO A 125 13.73 6.05 -4.47
C PRO A 125 14.14 4.59 -4.30
N LEU A 126 15.40 4.34 -3.89
CA LEU A 126 15.91 2.98 -3.66
C LEU A 126 15.24 2.27 -2.48
N LEU A 127 14.96 3.00 -1.39
CA LEU A 127 14.25 2.43 -0.23
C LEU A 127 12.76 2.27 -0.52
N ALA A 128 12.16 3.23 -1.24
CA ALA A 128 10.77 3.13 -1.68
C ALA A 128 10.53 1.88 -2.53
N LYS A 129 11.45 1.47 -3.40
CA LYS A 129 11.34 0.22 -4.16
C LYS A 129 11.23 -1.03 -3.26
N LYS A 130 11.87 -1.05 -2.09
CA LYS A 130 11.70 -2.14 -1.12
C LYS A 130 10.29 -2.16 -0.53
N MET A 131 9.69 -0.97 -0.30
CA MET A 131 8.29 -0.88 0.14
C MET A 131 7.34 -1.47 -0.90
N LEU A 132 7.61 -1.27 -2.21
CA LEU A 132 6.75 -1.79 -3.28
C LEU A 132 6.64 -3.32 -3.22
N ALA A 133 7.74 -4.03 -2.97
CA ALA A 133 7.75 -5.49 -2.89
C ALA A 133 6.87 -6.01 -1.73
N GLU A 134 6.95 -5.36 -0.55
CA GLU A 134 6.13 -5.72 0.61
C GLU A 134 4.64 -5.42 0.37
N ILE A 135 4.32 -4.29 -0.26
CA ILE A 135 2.94 -3.92 -0.61
C ILE A 135 2.38 -4.91 -1.62
N GLU A 136 3.10 -5.17 -2.72
CA GLU A 136 2.70 -6.11 -3.77
C GLU A 136 2.42 -7.50 -3.18
N ALA A 137 3.35 -8.05 -2.40
CA ALA A 137 3.20 -9.37 -1.78
C ALA A 137 1.97 -9.44 -0.86
N ALA A 138 1.71 -8.39 -0.06
CA ALA A 138 0.55 -8.35 0.82
C ALA A 138 -0.77 -8.26 0.04
N LEU A 139 -0.83 -7.45 -1.01
CA LEU A 139 -2.01 -7.32 -1.87
C LEU A 139 -2.29 -8.62 -2.65
N SER A 140 -1.24 -9.23 -3.22
CA SER A 140 -1.34 -10.51 -3.95
C SER A 140 -1.81 -11.65 -3.04
N LYS A 141 -1.39 -11.66 -1.79
CA LYS A 141 -1.88 -12.62 -0.79
C LYS A 141 -3.36 -12.37 -0.43
N ALA A 142 -3.77 -11.10 -0.31
CA ALA A 142 -5.14 -10.73 0.05
C ALA A 142 -6.14 -10.93 -1.10
N LYS A 143 -5.69 -10.84 -2.35
CA LYS A 143 -6.51 -10.97 -3.57
C LYS A 143 -5.71 -11.67 -4.67
N PRO A 144 -5.53 -13.02 -4.57
CA PRO A 144 -4.65 -13.78 -5.46
C PRO A 144 -5.03 -13.69 -6.95
N GLU A 145 -6.32 -13.55 -7.26
CA GLU A 145 -6.81 -13.40 -8.63
C GLU A 145 -6.37 -12.11 -9.31
N ARG A 146 -5.85 -11.16 -8.53
CA ARG A 146 -5.30 -9.88 -9.01
C ARG A 146 -3.78 -9.77 -8.89
N ALA A 147 -3.10 -10.84 -8.48
CA ALA A 147 -1.66 -10.84 -8.20
C ALA A 147 -0.82 -10.32 -9.39
N GLU A 148 -1.13 -10.74 -10.63
CA GLU A 148 -0.39 -10.29 -11.81
C GLU A 148 -0.60 -8.80 -12.09
N PHE A 149 -1.80 -8.27 -11.84
CA PHE A 149 -2.08 -6.83 -11.95
C PHE A 149 -1.26 -6.03 -10.93
N PHE A 150 -1.22 -6.46 -9.66
CA PHE A 150 -0.43 -5.78 -8.63
C PHE A 150 1.08 -5.84 -8.93
N LYS A 151 1.55 -6.99 -9.40
CA LYS A 151 2.94 -7.17 -9.81
C LYS A 151 3.33 -6.24 -10.97
N MET A 152 2.52 -6.14 -12.01
CA MET A 152 2.78 -5.23 -13.13
C MET A 152 2.81 -3.77 -12.68
N ASN A 153 1.88 -3.34 -11.84
CA ASN A 153 1.88 -1.99 -11.28
C ASN A 153 3.11 -1.72 -10.42
N SER A 154 3.54 -2.69 -9.60
CA SER A 154 4.75 -2.59 -8.79
C SER A 154 6.00 -2.45 -9.66
N ILE A 155 6.13 -3.22 -10.74
CA ILE A 155 7.24 -3.14 -11.70
C ILE A 155 7.26 -1.76 -12.39
N ASN A 156 6.13 -1.28 -12.88
CA ASN A 156 6.03 0.01 -13.54
C ASN A 156 6.43 1.16 -12.58
N LEU A 157 5.94 1.12 -11.34
CA LEU A 157 6.28 2.13 -10.35
C LEU A 157 7.76 2.04 -9.94
N ALA A 158 8.34 0.84 -9.88
CA ALA A 158 9.79 0.67 -9.64
C ALA A 158 10.64 1.29 -10.74
N GLN A 159 10.23 1.19 -12.01
CA GLN A 159 10.89 1.85 -13.14
C GLN A 159 10.80 3.37 -13.06
N GLU A 160 9.64 3.92 -12.67
CA GLU A 160 9.50 5.36 -12.45
C GLU A 160 10.44 5.86 -11.32
N LEU A 161 10.60 5.08 -10.26
CA LEU A 161 11.53 5.39 -9.18
C LEU A 161 13.01 5.30 -9.61
N ASP A 162 13.36 4.39 -10.53
CA ASP A 162 14.71 4.34 -11.10
C ASP A 162 15.02 5.58 -11.95
N ILE A 163 14.06 6.05 -12.74
CA ILE A 163 14.19 7.28 -13.51
C ILE A 163 14.37 8.47 -12.56
N LEU A 164 13.55 8.56 -11.52
CA LEU A 164 13.64 9.62 -10.52
C LEU A 164 14.99 9.61 -9.78
N ASP A 165 15.51 8.43 -9.41
CA ASP A 165 16.84 8.31 -8.77
C ASP A 165 17.93 8.85 -9.69
N GLN A 166 17.88 8.53 -10.99
CA GLN A 166 18.84 9.04 -11.97
C GLN A 166 18.73 10.55 -12.13
N GLU A 167 17.53 11.10 -12.26
CA GLU A 167 17.30 12.55 -12.35
C GLU A 167 17.86 13.29 -11.12
N ILE A 168 17.63 12.78 -9.92
CA ILE A 168 18.19 13.32 -8.67
C ILE A 168 19.72 13.31 -8.72
N ARG A 169 20.33 12.22 -9.15
CA ARG A 169 21.79 12.08 -9.28
C ARG A 169 22.35 13.11 -10.26
N ASP A 170 21.74 13.30 -11.41
CA ASP A 170 22.16 14.23 -12.44
C ASP A 170 22.09 15.67 -11.93
N ILE A 171 21.01 16.04 -11.24
CA ILE A 171 20.88 17.36 -10.60
C ILE A 171 21.99 17.58 -9.56
N ILE A 172 22.24 16.61 -8.69
CA ILE A 172 23.25 16.70 -7.64
C ILE A 172 24.67 16.76 -8.24
N ALA A 173 24.93 16.03 -9.34
CA ALA A 173 26.23 16.03 -10.00
C ALA A 173 26.60 17.42 -10.56
N THR A 174 25.63 18.20 -10.98
CA THR A 174 25.83 19.57 -11.52
C THR A 174 25.77 20.67 -10.45
N ALA A 175 25.41 20.33 -9.21
CA ALA A 175 25.26 21.30 -8.14
C ALA A 175 26.62 21.88 -7.70
N LYS A 176 26.69 23.21 -7.58
CA LYS A 176 27.90 23.93 -7.10
C LYS A 176 28.21 23.68 -5.62
N SER A 177 27.24 23.28 -4.84
CA SER A 177 27.36 22.94 -3.43
C SER A 177 26.48 21.75 -3.11
N ARG A 178 26.94 20.89 -2.20
CA ARG A 178 26.15 19.78 -1.67
C ARG A 178 25.48 20.10 -0.32
N ASN A 179 25.57 21.36 0.11
CA ASN A 179 24.90 21.82 1.31
C ASN A 179 23.44 22.11 0.98
N PHE A 180 22.54 21.56 1.74
CA PHE A 180 21.11 21.82 1.64
C PHE A 180 20.51 21.97 3.04
N MET A 181 19.37 22.63 3.11
CA MET A 181 18.63 22.85 4.35
C MET A 181 17.38 21.97 4.33
N VAL A 182 17.08 21.33 5.43
CA VAL A 182 15.84 20.57 5.64
C VAL A 182 15.03 21.23 6.76
N PHE A 183 13.72 21.16 6.65
CA PHE A 183 12.83 21.66 7.70
C PHE A 183 12.77 20.70 8.90
N HIS A 184 12.92 19.41 8.64
CA HIS A 184 12.89 18.34 9.62
C HIS A 184 13.98 17.32 9.27
N PRO A 185 14.91 16.99 10.20
CA PRO A 185 15.96 15.99 9.97
C PRO A 185 15.41 14.58 9.93
#